data_6d9918530fb49a0102feebacb40c3bd5
#
_entry.id   6d9918530fb49a0102feebacb40c3bd5
#
_cell.length_a   1.000
_cell.length_b   1.000
_cell.length_c   1.000
_cell.angle_alpha   90.00
_cell.angle_beta   90.00
_cell.angle_gamma   90.00
#
_symmetry.space_group_name_H-M   'P 1'
#
loop_
_entity.id
_entity.type
_entity.pdbx_description
1 polymer ?
#
loop_
_entity_poly.entity_id
_entity_poly.type
_entity_poly.pdbx_seq_one_letter_code
_entity_poly.pdbx_strand_id
1 'polypeptide(L)'
;MTIKKLRNISDIRRYFHRNETPIFFFSATNFNLLGISEWVSNFHYINYIDCFDGRHPNVFVPSEIPHREFESIEDINNYLLQHKEVIDFVESKGPGGKAVFLMFDEQTEALCAELGLDVWFPSAELRSRVDNKIETVRIGNRAGVPSVPNILSKVESYKHLCEVSAELGTDLVLQSAFGDSGKTTWFISNQEEYKKYAKQIEKEDEIKVMKRVNVRGSAIEACTTKKGTIVGPLMTELVGFKELTPYKGGWCGNEIFPDAFPQDVRDKAREFTFKFGEALREEGYRGYFELDFLIDQDNGEIYLGELNPRVTGVSSLTNSAAFAHADAPLFLFHLLEFSDIDFELDVEELNDRWSDHDNIDGWSQLVLKFNEDRVEWVSGAPESGIWRAEDDGRMMYQRFDYHRRGIVSEKEGFYLRIIGEGDYIYKGADLGILITRGRLMNDDFTLNERAKRWIRDLHNSYVSQPLENVKQEDVPMSLEAGAFKIL
;
A
#
# COMPACT_ATOMS: atom_id res chain seq x y z
N MET A 1 -25.58 19.99 17.52
CA MET A 1 -24.83 19.92 18.80
C MET A 1 -23.36 20.09 18.46
N THR A 2 -22.72 21.15 18.92
CA THR A 2 -21.27 21.32 18.70
C THR A 2 -20.54 20.34 19.60
N ILE A 3 -20.01 19.27 19.06
CA ILE A 3 -19.17 18.35 19.79
C ILE A 3 -17.87 19.09 20.08
N LYS A 4 -17.66 19.51 21.33
CA LYS A 4 -16.49 20.30 21.71
C LYS A 4 -15.21 19.46 21.86
N LYS A 5 -15.34 18.14 22.13
CA LYS A 5 -14.22 17.24 22.37
C LYS A 5 -14.66 15.78 22.34
N LEU A 6 -13.92 14.93 21.64
CA LEU A 6 -14.10 13.48 21.66
C LEU A 6 -13.25 12.89 22.78
N ARG A 7 -13.79 11.96 23.57
CA ARG A 7 -13.15 11.49 24.82
C ARG A 7 -12.64 10.05 24.76
N ASN A 8 -13.08 9.30 23.76
CA ASN A 8 -12.73 7.87 23.62
C ASN A 8 -13.04 7.38 22.20
N ILE A 9 -12.66 6.13 21.91
CA ILE A 9 -12.88 5.47 20.61
C ILE A 9 -14.36 5.47 20.21
N SER A 10 -15.27 5.24 21.14
CA SER A 10 -16.71 5.24 20.83
C SER A 10 -17.21 6.61 20.39
N ASP A 11 -16.68 7.70 20.94
CA ASP A 11 -17.01 9.05 20.50
C ASP A 11 -16.46 9.32 19.09
N ILE A 12 -15.22 8.85 18.79
CA ILE A 12 -14.59 8.97 17.47
C ILE A 12 -15.44 8.21 16.42
N ARG A 13 -15.81 6.97 16.72
CA ARG A 13 -16.68 6.16 15.83
C ARG A 13 -18.03 6.86 15.58
N ARG A 14 -18.66 7.35 16.63
CA ARG A 14 -19.95 8.05 16.52
C ARG A 14 -19.83 9.34 15.72
N TYR A 15 -18.73 10.08 15.88
CA TYR A 15 -18.47 11.29 15.11
C TYR A 15 -18.42 10.99 13.61
N PHE A 16 -17.63 10.01 13.18
CA PHE A 16 -17.52 9.65 11.78
C PHE A 16 -18.80 8.98 11.21
N HIS A 17 -19.50 8.19 12.00
CA HIS A 17 -20.81 7.65 11.60
C HIS A 17 -21.88 8.72 11.38
N ARG A 18 -21.69 9.93 11.89
CA ARG A 18 -22.57 11.08 11.72
C ARG A 18 -21.92 12.20 10.91
N ASN A 19 -20.86 11.90 10.23
CA ASN A 19 -20.17 12.88 9.40
C ASN A 19 -21.09 13.33 8.26
N GLU A 20 -21.23 14.65 8.12
CA GLU A 20 -21.99 15.28 7.04
C GLU A 20 -21.09 15.92 5.99
N THR A 21 -19.81 16.13 6.31
CA THR A 21 -18.82 16.69 5.39
C THR A 21 -18.47 15.64 4.33
N PRO A 22 -18.57 15.93 3.04
CA PRO A 22 -18.16 14.98 2.01
C PRO A 22 -16.63 14.79 2.04
N ILE A 23 -16.22 13.53 2.05
CA ILE A 23 -14.82 13.13 1.97
C ILE A 23 -14.64 12.27 0.73
N PHE A 24 -13.70 12.62 -0.13
CA PHE A 24 -13.46 11.97 -1.41
C PHE A 24 -12.07 11.32 -1.40
N PHE A 25 -12.00 10.02 -1.66
CA PHE A 25 -10.75 9.31 -1.92
C PHE A 25 -10.56 9.17 -3.42
N PHE A 26 -9.57 9.85 -3.96
CA PHE A 26 -9.20 9.77 -5.37
C PHE A 26 -8.08 8.75 -5.56
N SER A 27 -8.30 7.78 -6.44
CA SER A 27 -7.31 6.76 -6.78
C SER A 27 -7.74 5.99 -8.01
N ALA A 28 -6.84 5.16 -8.57
CA ALA A 28 -7.19 4.25 -9.65
C ALA A 28 -8.32 3.28 -9.24
N THR A 29 -8.29 2.77 -8.01
CA THR A 29 -9.30 1.88 -7.41
C THR A 29 -9.58 2.29 -5.96
N ASN A 30 -10.61 1.72 -5.34
CA ASN A 30 -10.88 1.94 -3.90
C ASN A 30 -10.09 1.02 -2.97
N PHE A 31 -9.19 0.20 -3.50
CA PHE A 31 -8.53 -0.87 -2.79
C PHE A 31 -7.84 -0.44 -1.50
N ASN A 32 -6.99 0.59 -1.56
CA ASN A 32 -6.14 1.00 -0.43
C ASN A 32 -6.93 1.44 0.82
N LEU A 33 -8.16 1.93 0.62
CA LEU A 33 -9.08 2.33 1.70
C LEU A 33 -10.39 1.52 1.69
N LEU A 34 -10.31 0.26 1.26
CA LEU A 34 -11.44 -0.64 1.19
C LEU A 34 -12.17 -0.72 2.54
N GLY A 35 -13.49 -0.51 2.52
CA GLY A 35 -14.35 -0.61 3.71
C GLY A 35 -14.37 0.63 4.62
N ILE A 36 -13.60 1.68 4.36
CA ILE A 36 -13.64 2.93 5.17
C ILE A 36 -15.01 3.61 5.10
N SER A 37 -15.71 3.52 3.97
CA SER A 37 -17.06 4.04 3.82
C SER A 37 -18.10 3.44 4.77
N GLU A 38 -17.82 2.31 5.42
CA GLU A 38 -18.67 1.73 6.45
C GLU A 38 -18.55 2.44 7.82
N TRP A 39 -17.40 3.07 8.04
CA TRP A 39 -17.05 3.77 9.27
C TRP A 39 -17.34 5.26 9.19
N VAL A 40 -17.30 5.83 7.99
CA VAL A 40 -17.38 7.26 7.73
C VAL A 40 -18.58 7.54 6.83
N SER A 41 -19.62 8.16 7.36
CA SER A 41 -20.74 8.64 6.55
C SER A 41 -20.27 9.71 5.57
N ASN A 42 -20.88 9.76 4.38
CA ASN A 42 -20.55 10.70 3.32
C ASN A 42 -19.09 10.58 2.82
N PHE A 43 -18.53 9.36 2.87
CA PHE A 43 -17.24 9.00 2.29
C PHE A 43 -17.46 8.43 0.89
N HIS A 44 -16.78 8.97 -0.10
CA HIS A 44 -16.93 8.61 -1.52
C HIS A 44 -15.56 8.21 -2.09
N TYR A 45 -15.55 7.19 -2.91
CA TYR A 45 -14.41 6.80 -3.72
C TYR A 45 -14.61 7.34 -5.14
N ILE A 46 -13.66 8.11 -5.63
CA ILE A 46 -13.61 8.59 -7.01
C ILE A 46 -12.53 7.79 -7.70
N ASN A 47 -12.94 6.84 -8.52
CA ASN A 47 -12.03 5.87 -9.10
C ASN A 47 -11.97 5.97 -10.63
N TYR A 48 -10.86 5.53 -11.18
CA TYR A 48 -10.68 5.38 -12.62
C TYR A 48 -11.17 4.02 -13.11
N ILE A 49 -11.02 2.96 -12.30
CA ILE A 49 -11.45 1.60 -12.61
C ILE A 49 -12.68 1.24 -11.76
N ASP A 50 -13.71 0.74 -12.41
CA ASP A 50 -14.87 0.17 -11.74
C ASP A 50 -14.66 -1.31 -11.42
N CYS A 51 -14.25 -1.59 -10.19
CA CYS A 51 -14.05 -2.95 -9.72
C CYS A 51 -15.36 -3.68 -9.37
N PHE A 52 -16.53 -3.04 -9.47
CA PHE A 52 -17.81 -3.54 -8.96
C PHE A 52 -18.97 -3.49 -9.97
N ASP A 53 -18.72 -3.14 -11.21
CA ASP A 53 -19.74 -3.01 -12.27
C ASP A 53 -20.93 -2.09 -11.84
N GLY A 54 -20.62 -0.92 -11.28
CA GLY A 54 -21.60 0.08 -10.85
C GLY A 54 -22.38 -0.28 -9.59
N ARG A 55 -22.09 -1.40 -8.93
CA ARG A 55 -22.88 -1.90 -7.79
C ARG A 55 -22.44 -1.39 -6.42
N HIS A 56 -21.26 -0.77 -6.31
CA HIS A 56 -20.79 -0.23 -5.03
C HIS A 56 -21.42 1.15 -4.74
N PRO A 57 -22.14 1.34 -3.60
CA PRO A 57 -22.93 2.54 -3.36
C PRO A 57 -22.11 3.82 -3.17
N ASN A 58 -20.83 3.70 -2.82
CA ASN A 58 -19.97 4.84 -2.53
C ASN A 58 -18.84 5.03 -3.56
N VAL A 59 -18.78 4.21 -4.61
CA VAL A 59 -17.80 4.34 -5.70
C VAL A 59 -18.44 5.12 -6.84
N PHE A 60 -17.75 6.13 -7.32
CA PHE A 60 -18.05 6.87 -8.53
C PHE A 60 -16.91 6.69 -9.54
N VAL A 61 -17.27 6.29 -10.75
CA VAL A 61 -16.36 6.17 -11.89
C VAL A 61 -16.95 6.99 -13.03
N PRO A 62 -16.19 7.86 -13.71
CA PRO A 62 -16.70 8.59 -14.88
C PRO A 62 -17.18 7.64 -15.97
N SER A 63 -18.27 8.00 -16.66
CA SER A 63 -18.86 7.16 -17.72
C SER A 63 -18.00 7.09 -18.99
N GLU A 64 -17.20 8.12 -19.23
CA GLU A 64 -16.26 8.15 -20.33
C GLU A 64 -14.83 8.01 -19.79
N ILE A 65 -14.22 6.85 -20.06
CA ILE A 65 -12.82 6.60 -19.77
C ILE A 65 -12.08 6.69 -21.12
N PRO A 66 -11.32 7.77 -21.39
CA PRO A 66 -10.49 7.82 -22.58
C PRO A 66 -9.37 6.78 -22.47
N HIS A 67 -9.07 6.11 -23.57
CA HIS A 67 -7.86 5.31 -23.69
C HIS A 67 -6.63 6.24 -23.64
N ARG A 68 -6.08 6.39 -22.44
CA ARG A 68 -4.97 7.28 -22.17
C ARG A 68 -3.89 6.53 -21.40
N GLU A 69 -2.66 6.71 -21.81
CA GLU A 69 -1.51 6.28 -21.01
C GLU A 69 -1.32 7.27 -19.86
N PHE A 70 -1.15 6.73 -18.66
CA PHE A 70 -0.75 7.49 -17.48
C PHE A 70 0.66 7.05 -17.08
N GLU A 71 1.47 8.01 -16.69
CA GLU A 71 2.84 7.75 -16.24
C GLU A 71 2.90 7.51 -14.73
N SER A 72 1.87 7.96 -13.98
CA SER A 72 1.82 7.87 -12.52
C SER A 72 0.38 7.82 -11.99
N ILE A 73 0.23 7.49 -10.70
CA ILE A 73 -1.06 7.59 -10.01
C ILE A 73 -1.49 9.05 -9.87
N GLU A 74 -0.56 9.97 -9.70
CA GLU A 74 -0.80 11.41 -9.69
C GLU A 74 -1.48 11.88 -10.98
N ASP A 75 -1.05 11.36 -12.14
CA ASP A 75 -1.68 11.66 -13.43
C ASP A 75 -3.13 11.19 -13.49
N ILE A 76 -3.43 10.00 -12.93
CA ILE A 76 -4.80 9.50 -12.80
C ILE A 76 -5.62 10.44 -11.92
N ASN A 77 -5.10 10.84 -10.77
CA ASN A 77 -5.79 11.72 -9.85
C ASN A 77 -6.02 13.11 -10.46
N ASN A 78 -5.03 13.67 -11.14
CA ASN A 78 -5.13 14.94 -11.84
C ASN A 78 -6.13 14.89 -12.99
N TYR A 79 -6.20 13.76 -13.71
CA TYR A 79 -7.23 13.51 -14.72
C TYR A 79 -8.63 13.47 -14.11
N LEU A 80 -8.82 12.73 -13.02
CA LEU A 80 -10.12 12.62 -12.33
C LEU A 80 -10.60 13.98 -11.82
N LEU A 81 -9.73 14.78 -11.22
CA LEU A 81 -10.06 16.12 -10.71
C LEU A 81 -10.46 17.11 -11.81
N GLN A 82 -10.02 16.88 -13.07
CA GLN A 82 -10.37 17.69 -14.22
C GLN A 82 -11.55 17.14 -15.03
N HIS A 83 -12.03 15.92 -14.71
CA HIS A 83 -13.11 15.28 -15.46
C HIS A 83 -14.45 15.90 -15.10
N LYS A 84 -15.20 16.34 -16.12
CA LYS A 84 -16.47 17.08 -15.91
C LYS A 84 -17.46 16.32 -15.02
N GLU A 85 -17.66 15.03 -15.23
CA GLU A 85 -18.60 14.24 -14.42
C GLU A 85 -18.16 14.12 -12.96
N VAL A 86 -16.85 14.08 -12.71
CA VAL A 86 -16.29 14.08 -11.35
C VAL A 86 -16.53 15.44 -10.68
N ILE A 87 -16.27 16.54 -11.41
CA ILE A 87 -16.56 17.91 -10.93
C ILE A 87 -18.04 18.04 -10.57
N ASP A 88 -18.94 17.67 -11.48
CA ASP A 88 -20.40 17.72 -11.27
C ASP A 88 -20.81 16.86 -10.05
N PHE A 89 -20.18 15.68 -9.88
CA PHE A 89 -20.44 14.81 -8.73
C PHE A 89 -19.96 15.45 -7.41
N VAL A 90 -18.75 15.98 -7.37
CA VAL A 90 -18.17 16.65 -6.18
C VAL A 90 -19.06 17.84 -5.78
N GLU A 91 -19.42 18.71 -6.72
CA GLU A 91 -20.29 19.86 -6.49
C GLU A 91 -21.67 19.45 -5.96
N SER A 92 -22.22 18.31 -6.45
CA SER A 92 -23.52 17.79 -6.02
C SER A 92 -23.55 17.39 -4.53
N LYS A 93 -22.39 17.14 -3.91
CA LYS A 93 -22.27 16.77 -2.49
C LYS A 93 -22.23 17.97 -1.55
N GLY A 94 -22.13 19.18 -2.09
CA GLY A 94 -22.11 20.42 -1.33
C GLY A 94 -20.69 20.95 -1.07
N PRO A 95 -20.58 22.16 -0.48
CA PRO A 95 -19.32 22.85 -0.29
C PRO A 95 -18.49 22.25 0.87
N GLY A 96 -17.20 22.55 0.88
CA GLY A 96 -16.30 22.23 1.98
C GLY A 96 -15.85 20.78 2.02
N GLY A 97 -15.89 20.09 0.87
CA GLY A 97 -15.43 18.73 0.72
C GLY A 97 -13.95 18.56 1.07
N LYS A 98 -13.57 17.34 1.45
CA LYS A 98 -12.19 16.96 1.79
C LYS A 98 -11.70 15.93 0.80
N ALA A 99 -10.45 16.06 0.37
CA ALA A 99 -9.80 15.14 -0.54
C ALA A 99 -8.70 14.35 0.17
N VAL A 100 -8.68 13.05 -0.04
CA VAL A 100 -7.62 12.13 0.39
C VAL A 100 -7.13 11.34 -0.82
N PHE A 101 -5.86 10.97 -0.83
CA PHE A 101 -5.19 10.40 -1.98
C PHE A 101 -4.30 9.22 -1.57
N LEU A 102 -4.03 8.34 -2.52
CA LEU A 102 -2.92 7.39 -2.43
C LEU A 102 -1.59 8.12 -2.69
N MET A 103 -1.50 8.78 -3.84
CA MET A 103 -0.37 9.59 -4.29
C MET A 103 -0.92 10.92 -4.84
N PHE A 104 -0.18 12.00 -4.67
CA PHE A 104 -0.54 13.32 -5.22
C PHE A 104 0.68 14.24 -5.29
N ASP A 105 0.60 15.25 -6.12
CA ASP A 105 1.61 16.26 -6.37
C ASP A 105 1.08 17.69 -6.16
N GLU A 106 1.89 18.71 -6.43
CA GLU A 106 1.51 20.10 -6.32
C GLU A 106 0.40 20.48 -7.31
N GLN A 107 0.33 19.81 -8.47
CA GLN A 107 -0.77 20.01 -9.43
C GLN A 107 -2.09 19.50 -8.84
N THR A 108 -2.07 18.35 -8.18
CA THR A 108 -3.24 17.81 -7.47
C THR A 108 -3.74 18.78 -6.40
N GLU A 109 -2.83 19.37 -5.61
CA GLU A 109 -3.18 20.38 -4.60
C GLU A 109 -3.84 21.62 -5.24
N ALA A 110 -3.29 22.10 -6.36
CA ALA A 110 -3.85 23.26 -7.09
C ALA A 110 -5.26 22.95 -7.62
N LEU A 111 -5.47 21.77 -8.22
CA LEU A 111 -6.78 21.33 -8.72
C LEU A 111 -7.81 21.16 -7.60
N CYS A 112 -7.40 20.65 -6.45
CA CYS A 112 -8.26 20.58 -5.27
C CYS A 112 -8.70 21.97 -4.81
N ALA A 113 -7.76 22.93 -4.77
CA ALA A 113 -8.06 24.31 -4.39
C ALA A 113 -9.05 24.98 -5.36
N GLU A 114 -8.92 24.74 -6.67
CA GLU A 114 -9.87 25.22 -7.70
C GLU A 114 -11.29 24.65 -7.47
N LEU A 115 -11.40 23.40 -7.01
CA LEU A 115 -12.67 22.74 -6.69
C LEU A 115 -13.19 23.05 -5.28
N GLY A 116 -12.47 23.85 -4.49
CA GLY A 116 -12.84 24.15 -3.09
C GLY A 116 -12.73 22.93 -2.16
N LEU A 117 -11.85 21.99 -2.49
CA LEU A 117 -11.55 20.80 -1.67
C LEU A 117 -10.30 21.07 -0.81
N ASP A 118 -10.39 20.76 0.48
CA ASP A 118 -9.21 20.75 1.35
C ASP A 118 -8.53 19.39 1.26
N VAL A 119 -7.24 19.37 0.97
CA VAL A 119 -6.43 18.14 0.99
C VAL A 119 -6.15 17.75 2.42
N TRP A 120 -6.61 16.57 2.82
CA TRP A 120 -6.39 16.00 4.15
C TRP A 120 -5.20 15.05 4.13
N PHE A 121 -4.04 15.62 3.85
CA PHE A 121 -2.70 15.05 3.94
C PHE A 121 -1.68 16.16 4.19
N PRO A 122 -0.45 15.87 4.66
CA PRO A 122 0.65 16.83 4.60
C PRO A 122 0.88 17.30 3.17
N SER A 123 1.45 18.50 2.98
CA SER A 123 1.70 19.02 1.64
C SER A 123 2.51 18.08 0.76
N ALA A 124 2.31 18.15 -0.55
CA ALA A 124 3.06 17.37 -1.53
C ALA A 124 4.58 17.59 -1.36
N GLU A 125 5.03 18.83 -1.12
CA GLU A 125 6.43 19.15 -0.83
C GLU A 125 6.97 18.40 0.40
N LEU A 126 6.26 18.46 1.53
CA LEU A 126 6.70 17.76 2.76
C LEU A 126 6.71 16.25 2.55
N ARG A 127 5.66 15.70 1.92
CA ARG A 127 5.55 14.28 1.62
C ARG A 127 6.71 13.82 0.73
N SER A 128 6.96 14.52 -0.37
CA SER A 128 8.08 14.21 -1.28
C SER A 128 9.43 14.28 -0.57
N ARG A 129 9.65 15.27 0.29
CA ARG A 129 10.89 15.40 1.06
C ARG A 129 11.13 14.20 1.99
N VAL A 130 10.11 13.76 2.71
CA VAL A 130 10.29 12.65 3.67
C VAL A 130 10.22 11.27 3.00
N ASP A 131 9.64 11.15 1.80
CA ASP A 131 9.62 9.92 0.96
C ASP A 131 11.01 9.60 0.37
N ASN A 132 11.94 10.54 0.45
CA ASN A 132 13.32 10.36 0.01
C ASN A 132 14.05 9.33 0.88
N LYS A 133 14.56 8.24 0.28
CA LYS A 133 15.23 7.13 0.99
C LYS A 133 16.50 7.58 1.75
N ILE A 134 17.14 8.65 1.31
CA ILE A 134 18.29 9.25 1.99
C ILE A 134 17.81 9.99 3.25
N GLU A 135 16.74 10.78 3.14
CA GLU A 135 16.13 11.46 4.29
C GLU A 135 15.55 10.47 5.29
N THR A 136 14.97 9.35 4.83
CA THR A 136 14.52 8.25 5.72
C THR A 136 15.67 7.76 6.61
N VAL A 137 16.87 7.55 6.06
CA VAL A 137 18.06 7.16 6.85
C VAL A 137 18.42 8.25 7.85
N ARG A 138 18.41 9.51 7.44
CA ARG A 138 18.74 10.65 8.32
C ARG A 138 17.75 10.79 9.48
N ILE A 139 16.45 10.69 9.19
CA ILE A 139 15.40 10.73 10.21
C ILE A 139 15.53 9.52 11.15
N GLY A 140 15.72 8.31 10.60
CA GLY A 140 15.92 7.10 11.38
C GLY A 140 17.11 7.19 12.34
N ASN A 141 18.25 7.69 11.86
CA ASN A 141 19.44 7.89 12.70
C ASN A 141 19.18 8.85 13.85
N ARG A 142 18.49 9.97 13.62
CA ARG A 142 18.09 10.91 14.69
C ARG A 142 17.12 10.29 15.69
N ALA A 143 16.21 9.45 15.21
CA ALA A 143 15.22 8.74 16.02
C ALA A 143 15.79 7.54 16.80
N GLY A 144 17.04 7.13 16.52
CA GLY A 144 17.62 5.90 17.05
C GLY A 144 17.00 4.63 16.43
N VAL A 145 16.53 4.73 15.18
CA VAL A 145 15.97 3.62 14.39
C VAL A 145 16.99 3.28 13.28
N PRO A 146 17.78 2.22 13.44
CA PRO A 146 18.90 1.95 12.54
C PRO A 146 18.41 1.40 11.19
N SER A 147 19.02 1.87 10.11
CA SER A 147 18.98 1.19 8.80
C SER A 147 20.07 0.11 8.75
N VAL A 148 19.99 -0.79 7.75
CA VAL A 148 21.11 -1.70 7.42
C VAL A 148 22.40 -0.89 7.39
N PRO A 149 23.54 -1.41 7.91
CA PRO A 149 24.80 -0.69 7.90
C PRO A 149 25.06 -0.08 6.52
N ASN A 150 25.20 1.23 6.47
CA ASN A 150 25.23 1.98 5.22
C ASN A 150 26.09 3.23 5.31
N ILE A 151 26.39 3.77 4.13
CA ILE A 151 27.07 5.04 3.92
C ILE A 151 26.25 5.82 2.89
N LEU A 152 26.00 7.10 3.15
CA LEU A 152 25.40 8.02 2.21
C LEU A 152 26.54 8.78 1.50
N SER A 153 26.68 8.59 0.20
CA SER A 153 27.77 9.17 -0.56
C SER A 153 27.44 9.32 -2.04
N LYS A 154 28.04 10.29 -2.70
CA LYS A 154 28.17 10.24 -4.16
C LYS A 154 29.11 9.10 -4.56
N VAL A 155 28.78 8.42 -5.65
CA VAL A 155 29.61 7.32 -6.20
C VAL A 155 30.01 7.70 -7.63
N GLU A 156 31.29 8.02 -7.84
CA GLU A 156 31.81 8.52 -9.13
C GLU A 156 32.45 7.42 -9.99
N SER A 157 32.76 6.26 -9.41
CA SER A 157 33.37 5.11 -10.09
C SER A 157 33.32 3.85 -9.22
N TYR A 158 33.56 2.67 -9.80
CA TYR A 158 33.71 1.43 -9.02
C TYR A 158 34.83 1.50 -7.98
N LYS A 159 35.95 2.16 -8.32
CA LYS A 159 37.07 2.34 -7.38
C LYS A 159 36.62 3.20 -6.19
N HIS A 160 35.91 4.32 -6.46
CA HIS A 160 35.37 5.17 -5.41
C HIS A 160 34.33 4.43 -4.55
N LEU A 161 33.46 3.60 -5.17
CA LEU A 161 32.54 2.75 -4.42
C LEU A 161 33.30 1.85 -3.43
N CYS A 162 34.37 1.16 -3.87
CA CYS A 162 35.15 0.31 -2.99
C CYS A 162 35.86 1.08 -1.86
N GLU A 163 36.27 2.32 -2.11
CA GLU A 163 36.91 3.19 -1.11
C GLU A 163 35.90 3.59 -0.03
N VAL A 164 34.71 4.11 -0.43
CA VAL A 164 33.69 4.55 0.54
C VAL A 164 33.02 3.40 1.30
N SER A 165 32.90 2.23 0.69
CA SER A 165 32.26 1.05 1.29
C SER A 165 33.22 0.07 1.97
N ALA A 166 34.48 0.46 2.21
CA ALA A 166 35.53 -0.45 2.71
C ALA A 166 35.10 -1.21 4.00
N GLU A 167 34.33 -0.59 4.88
CA GLU A 167 33.85 -1.18 6.13
C GLU A 167 32.59 -2.06 5.94
N LEU A 168 31.90 -1.95 4.80
CA LEU A 168 30.66 -2.69 4.52
C LEU A 168 30.92 -4.04 3.82
N GLY A 169 32.14 -4.26 3.33
CA GLY A 169 32.50 -5.45 2.57
C GLY A 169 32.31 -5.28 1.06
N THR A 170 32.28 -6.39 0.34
CA THR A 170 32.25 -6.41 -1.13
C THR A 170 30.89 -6.75 -1.73
N ASP A 171 29.96 -7.24 -0.94
CA ASP A 171 28.59 -7.56 -1.38
C ASP A 171 27.65 -6.45 -0.92
N LEU A 172 27.29 -5.58 -1.85
CA LEU A 172 26.65 -4.30 -1.59
C LEU A 172 25.27 -4.22 -2.22
N VAL A 173 24.41 -3.40 -1.60
CA VAL A 173 23.13 -2.95 -2.17
C VAL A 173 23.18 -1.43 -2.24
N LEU A 174 22.92 -0.88 -3.43
CA LEU A 174 22.88 0.55 -3.66
C LEU A 174 21.42 0.97 -3.95
N GLN A 175 20.99 2.09 -3.35
CA GLN A 175 19.66 2.66 -3.61
C GLN A 175 19.76 4.17 -3.89
N SER A 176 19.07 4.64 -4.94
CA SER A 176 18.91 6.08 -5.16
C SER A 176 17.91 6.69 -4.18
N ALA A 177 17.84 8.01 -4.16
CA ALA A 177 16.94 8.79 -3.28
C ALA A 177 15.47 8.46 -3.52
N PHE A 178 15.08 8.27 -4.78
CA PHE A 178 13.71 7.98 -5.20
C PHE A 178 13.66 6.74 -6.10
N GLY A 179 12.51 6.07 -6.15
CA GLY A 179 12.23 4.97 -7.04
C GLY A 179 11.41 3.87 -6.40
N ASP A 180 10.51 3.29 -7.20
CA ASP A 180 9.55 2.28 -6.80
C ASP A 180 9.95 0.88 -7.22
N SER A 181 9.38 -0.12 -6.57
CA SER A 181 9.43 -1.53 -6.98
C SER A 181 10.83 -2.10 -7.20
N GLY A 182 11.84 -1.56 -6.50
CA GLY A 182 13.22 -2.02 -6.64
C GLY A 182 13.91 -1.61 -7.94
N LYS A 183 13.30 -0.78 -8.79
CA LYS A 183 13.89 -0.31 -10.07
C LYS A 183 15.18 0.48 -9.88
N THR A 184 15.34 1.12 -8.73
CA THR A 184 16.52 1.91 -8.35
C THR A 184 17.31 1.29 -7.21
N THR A 185 17.24 -0.03 -7.10
CA THR A 185 18.02 -0.85 -6.16
C THR A 185 18.94 -1.75 -6.95
N TRP A 186 20.25 -1.63 -6.75
CA TRP A 186 21.28 -2.36 -7.46
C TRP A 186 22.09 -3.22 -6.52
N PHE A 187 22.27 -4.49 -6.91
CA PHE A 187 23.11 -5.46 -6.18
C PHE A 187 24.47 -5.51 -6.85
N ILE A 188 25.52 -5.18 -6.10
CA ILE A 188 26.88 -5.01 -6.63
C ILE A 188 27.85 -5.83 -5.77
N SER A 189 28.36 -6.94 -6.32
CA SER A 189 29.38 -7.78 -5.69
C SER A 189 30.73 -7.67 -6.40
N ASN A 190 30.76 -7.06 -7.60
CA ASN A 190 31.97 -6.95 -8.41
C ASN A 190 31.86 -5.85 -9.46
N GLN A 191 32.98 -5.56 -10.13
CA GLN A 191 33.08 -4.52 -11.14
C GLN A 191 32.19 -4.74 -12.36
N GLU A 192 31.94 -5.99 -12.75
CA GLU A 192 31.11 -6.29 -13.93
C GLU A 192 29.62 -6.00 -13.65
N GLU A 193 29.16 -6.24 -12.42
CA GLU A 193 27.82 -5.84 -11.99
C GLU A 193 27.67 -4.33 -11.91
N TYR A 194 28.67 -3.65 -11.36
CA TYR A 194 28.69 -2.18 -11.33
C TYR A 194 28.57 -1.57 -12.72
N LYS A 195 29.35 -2.06 -13.70
CA LYS A 195 29.33 -1.55 -15.08
C LYS A 195 27.95 -1.55 -15.72
N LYS A 196 27.08 -2.49 -15.35
CA LYS A 196 25.71 -2.57 -15.88
C LYS A 196 24.89 -1.34 -15.51
N TYR A 197 25.15 -0.76 -14.34
CA TYR A 197 24.38 0.33 -13.75
C TYR A 197 25.17 1.62 -13.55
N ALA A 198 26.45 1.65 -13.96
CA ALA A 198 27.36 2.77 -13.71
C ALA A 198 26.77 4.13 -14.08
N LYS A 199 26.16 4.25 -15.28
CA LYS A 199 25.51 5.49 -15.73
C LYS A 199 24.38 5.95 -14.84
N GLN A 200 23.65 5.04 -14.22
CA GLN A 200 22.53 5.35 -13.32
C GLN A 200 23.09 5.75 -11.95
N ILE A 201 24.05 5.00 -11.44
CA ILE A 201 24.69 5.23 -10.13
C ILE A 201 25.45 6.56 -10.13
N GLU A 202 26.30 6.80 -11.15
CA GLU A 202 27.19 7.96 -11.20
C GLU A 202 26.48 9.30 -11.43
N LYS A 203 25.22 9.28 -11.92
CA LYS A 203 24.42 10.51 -12.08
C LYS A 203 23.77 10.98 -10.79
N GLU A 204 23.62 10.11 -9.78
CA GLU A 204 23.01 10.45 -8.50
C GLU A 204 23.96 11.35 -7.70
N ASP A 205 23.44 12.43 -7.11
CA ASP A 205 24.22 13.33 -6.27
C ASP A 205 24.57 12.68 -4.92
N GLU A 206 23.67 11.84 -4.41
CA GLU A 206 23.89 11.04 -3.21
C GLU A 206 23.14 9.71 -3.34
N ILE A 207 23.77 8.65 -2.88
CA ILE A 207 23.23 7.29 -2.96
C ILE A 207 23.44 6.58 -1.62
N LYS A 208 22.49 5.73 -1.24
CA LYS A 208 22.59 4.86 -0.07
C LYS A 208 23.34 3.59 -0.46
N VAL A 209 24.56 3.43 0.03
CA VAL A 209 25.39 2.23 -0.15
C VAL A 209 25.28 1.39 1.11
N MET A 210 24.74 0.17 1.01
CA MET A 210 24.48 -0.72 2.13
C MET A 210 25.24 -2.03 2.01
N LYS A 211 25.56 -2.62 3.16
CA LYS A 211 25.92 -4.03 3.23
C LYS A 211 24.72 -4.88 2.77
N ARG A 212 24.98 -5.92 1.99
CA ARG A 212 23.94 -6.92 1.69
C ARG A 212 23.71 -7.81 2.91
N VAL A 213 22.46 -7.97 3.31
CA VAL A 213 22.02 -8.83 4.41
C VAL A 213 20.95 -9.80 3.93
N ASN A 214 20.83 -10.94 4.59
CA ASN A 214 19.80 -11.93 4.30
C ASN A 214 18.54 -11.56 5.07
N VAL A 215 17.60 -10.87 4.42
CA VAL A 215 16.47 -10.26 5.11
C VAL A 215 15.13 -10.88 4.75
N ARG A 216 14.20 -10.79 5.70
CA ARG A 216 12.77 -10.91 5.51
C ARG A 216 12.15 -9.52 5.52
N GLY A 217 11.43 -9.15 4.43
CA GLY A 217 10.64 -7.92 4.38
C GLY A 217 9.43 -8.00 5.29
N SER A 218 9.14 -6.90 5.95
CA SER A 218 7.96 -6.73 6.78
C SER A 218 7.52 -5.27 6.73
N ALA A 219 6.24 -5.02 6.98
CA ALA A 219 5.67 -3.69 6.95
C ALA A 219 4.90 -3.42 8.25
N ILE A 220 4.84 -2.16 8.64
CA ILE A 220 4.03 -1.70 9.76
C ILE A 220 3.48 -0.32 9.44
N GLU A 221 2.17 -0.18 9.53
CA GLU A 221 1.50 1.10 9.31
C GLU A 221 1.24 1.81 10.62
N ALA A 222 1.30 3.13 10.57
CA ALA A 222 1.09 3.97 11.73
C ALA A 222 0.42 5.30 11.35
N CYS A 223 0.00 6.04 12.36
CA CYS A 223 -0.57 7.36 12.17
C CYS A 223 -0.04 8.32 13.24
N THR A 224 0.66 9.37 12.80
CA THR A 224 1.08 10.45 13.70
C THR A 224 -0.08 11.40 13.95
N THR A 225 -0.39 11.64 15.20
CA THR A 225 -1.43 12.58 15.63
C THR A 225 -0.86 13.63 16.59
N LYS A 226 -1.62 14.67 16.86
CA LYS A 226 -1.27 15.65 17.90
C LYS A 226 -1.16 15.05 19.31
N LYS A 227 -1.58 13.80 19.51
CA LYS A 227 -1.52 13.09 20.80
C LYS A 227 -0.40 12.06 20.87
N GLY A 228 0.24 11.74 19.78
CA GLY A 228 1.30 10.75 19.63
C GLY A 228 1.09 9.86 18.42
N THR A 229 2.00 8.93 18.20
CA THR A 229 1.98 8.01 17.08
C THR A 229 1.24 6.72 17.46
N ILE A 230 0.18 6.42 16.71
CA ILE A 230 -0.58 5.16 16.82
C ILE A 230 0.03 4.16 15.86
N VAL A 231 0.30 2.94 16.33
CA VAL A 231 1.04 1.91 15.61
C VAL A 231 0.16 0.69 15.39
N GLY A 232 0.06 0.26 14.14
CA GLY A 232 -0.64 -0.97 13.73
C GLY A 232 0.18 -2.26 13.97
N PRO A 233 -0.30 -3.42 13.55
CA PRO A 233 0.42 -4.69 13.68
C PRO A 233 1.57 -4.80 12.68
N LEU A 234 2.62 -5.54 13.04
CA LEU A 234 3.68 -5.95 12.11
C LEU A 234 3.13 -6.99 11.13
N MET A 235 3.41 -6.80 9.85
CA MET A 235 2.98 -7.66 8.76
C MET A 235 4.19 -8.27 8.03
N THR A 236 4.06 -9.51 7.60
CA THR A 236 5.03 -10.11 6.68
C THR A 236 4.70 -9.71 5.25
N GLU A 237 5.70 -9.34 4.46
CA GLU A 237 5.54 -9.11 3.03
C GLU A 237 5.64 -10.41 2.24
N LEU A 238 4.82 -10.48 1.17
CA LEU A 238 4.94 -11.49 0.12
C LEU A 238 5.61 -10.83 -1.10
N VAL A 239 6.80 -11.30 -1.44
CA VAL A 239 7.60 -10.72 -2.52
C VAL A 239 8.12 -11.82 -3.45
N GLY A 240 7.95 -11.65 -4.75
CA GLY A 240 8.56 -12.50 -5.77
C GLY A 240 7.99 -13.91 -5.90
N PHE A 241 6.81 -14.20 -5.37
CA PHE A 241 6.16 -15.49 -5.58
C PHE A 241 5.70 -15.64 -7.04
N LYS A 242 6.30 -16.61 -7.73
CA LYS A 242 6.05 -16.87 -9.15
C LYS A 242 4.59 -17.19 -9.48
N GLU A 243 3.81 -17.63 -8.50
CA GLU A 243 2.38 -17.89 -8.62
C GLU A 243 1.55 -16.60 -8.68
N LEU A 244 2.10 -15.49 -8.19
CA LEU A 244 1.42 -14.20 -8.04
C LEU A 244 1.98 -13.11 -8.94
N THR A 245 3.29 -13.15 -9.25
CA THR A 245 3.98 -12.09 -9.99
C THR A 245 5.08 -12.64 -10.88
N PRO A 246 5.27 -12.10 -12.09
CA PRO A 246 6.39 -12.48 -12.96
C PRO A 246 7.73 -11.87 -12.52
N TYR A 247 7.72 -10.98 -11.53
CA TYR A 247 8.90 -10.21 -11.09
C TYR A 247 9.49 -10.74 -9.80
N LYS A 248 10.79 -11.06 -9.77
CA LYS A 248 11.48 -11.62 -8.60
C LYS A 248 11.44 -10.73 -7.36
N GLY A 249 11.44 -9.43 -7.53
CA GLY A 249 11.33 -8.43 -6.44
C GLY A 249 9.95 -7.79 -6.34
N GLY A 250 8.96 -8.32 -7.10
CA GLY A 250 7.61 -7.75 -7.10
C GLY A 250 6.86 -8.05 -5.81
N TRP A 251 6.40 -7.00 -5.13
CA TRP A 251 5.45 -7.14 -4.05
C TRP A 251 4.14 -7.79 -4.57
N CYS A 252 3.60 -8.71 -3.82
CA CYS A 252 2.39 -9.44 -4.20
C CYS A 252 1.47 -9.77 -3.01
N GLY A 253 1.58 -9.03 -1.93
CA GLY A 253 0.68 -9.12 -0.80
C GLY A 253 1.36 -9.05 0.57
N ASN A 254 0.54 -9.21 1.60
CA ASN A 254 0.98 -9.21 3.00
C ASN A 254 0.17 -10.20 3.83
N GLU A 255 0.74 -10.58 4.96
CA GLU A 255 0.08 -11.43 5.95
C GLU A 255 0.24 -10.81 7.34
N ILE A 256 -0.88 -10.63 8.05
CA ILE A 256 -0.89 -10.37 9.49
C ILE A 256 -0.98 -11.73 10.18
N PHE A 257 0.07 -12.12 10.88
CA PHE A 257 0.08 -13.33 11.68
C PHE A 257 1.02 -13.12 12.87
N PRO A 258 0.50 -13.09 14.10
CA PRO A 258 1.30 -12.69 15.27
C PRO A 258 2.49 -13.61 15.53
N ASP A 259 2.38 -14.91 15.22
CA ASP A 259 3.48 -15.85 15.40
C ASP A 259 4.48 -15.93 14.23
N ALA A 260 4.33 -15.08 13.19
CA ALA A 260 5.29 -15.03 12.09
C ALA A 260 6.68 -14.56 12.55
N PHE A 261 6.70 -13.73 13.60
CA PHE A 261 7.92 -13.19 14.20
C PHE A 261 7.92 -13.38 15.71
N PRO A 262 9.08 -13.60 16.35
CA PRO A 262 9.22 -13.61 17.81
C PRO A 262 8.69 -12.33 18.46
N GLN A 263 8.27 -12.42 19.72
CA GLN A 263 7.67 -11.28 20.44
C GLN A 263 8.64 -10.09 20.54
N ASP A 264 9.90 -10.35 20.81
CA ASP A 264 10.93 -9.30 20.91
C ASP A 264 11.15 -8.56 19.59
N VAL A 265 11.03 -9.24 18.44
CA VAL A 265 11.05 -8.63 17.11
C VAL A 265 9.83 -7.73 16.91
N ARG A 266 8.64 -8.20 17.28
CA ARG A 266 7.40 -7.41 17.17
C ARG A 266 7.44 -6.17 18.07
N ASP A 267 7.89 -6.33 19.32
CA ASP A 267 8.00 -5.21 20.27
C ASP A 267 9.01 -4.17 19.79
N LYS A 268 10.14 -4.61 19.27
CA LYS A 268 11.17 -3.71 18.72
C LYS A 268 10.70 -2.98 17.46
N ALA A 269 9.99 -3.66 16.56
CA ALA A 269 9.39 -3.03 15.37
C ALA A 269 8.39 -1.94 15.78
N ARG A 270 7.53 -2.22 16.76
CA ARG A 270 6.58 -1.26 17.32
C ARG A 270 7.31 -0.05 17.94
N GLU A 271 8.31 -0.31 18.78
CA GLU A 271 9.12 0.75 19.41
C GLU A 271 9.78 1.64 18.34
N PHE A 272 10.39 1.03 17.33
CA PHE A 272 11.03 1.76 16.24
C PHE A 272 10.03 2.58 15.43
N THR A 273 8.86 2.03 15.13
CA THR A 273 7.80 2.76 14.43
C THR A 273 7.29 3.94 15.24
N PHE A 274 7.10 3.77 16.55
CA PHE A 274 6.72 4.87 17.44
C PHE A 274 7.78 5.97 17.44
N LYS A 275 9.04 5.63 17.65
CA LYS A 275 10.18 6.59 17.66
C LYS A 275 10.30 7.33 16.33
N PHE A 276 10.17 6.61 15.23
CA PHE A 276 10.24 7.21 13.91
C PHE A 276 9.06 8.16 13.64
N GLY A 277 7.84 7.77 14.04
CA GLY A 277 6.65 8.61 13.95
C GLY A 277 6.76 9.90 14.76
N GLU A 278 7.35 9.85 15.99
CA GLU A 278 7.61 11.05 16.77
C GLU A 278 8.65 11.95 16.10
N ALA A 279 9.69 11.39 15.49
CA ALA A 279 10.64 12.17 14.68
C ALA A 279 9.99 12.78 13.42
N LEU A 280 9.06 12.09 12.78
CA LEU A 280 8.27 12.68 11.69
C LEU A 280 7.41 13.87 12.16
N ARG A 281 6.86 13.80 13.37
CA ARG A 281 6.12 14.95 13.94
C ARG A 281 7.02 16.18 14.11
N GLU A 282 8.27 15.98 14.51
CA GLU A 282 9.27 17.08 14.60
C GLU A 282 9.57 17.68 13.23
N GLU A 283 9.50 16.88 12.14
CA GLU A 283 9.60 17.35 10.77
C GLU A 283 8.33 18.09 10.27
N GLY A 284 7.27 18.14 11.08
CA GLY A 284 5.98 18.73 10.73
C GLY A 284 5.01 17.77 10.04
N TYR A 285 5.37 16.48 9.88
CA TYR A 285 4.49 15.45 9.33
C TYR A 285 3.39 15.10 10.32
N ARG A 286 2.21 14.80 9.79
CA ARG A 286 1.07 14.27 10.53
C ARG A 286 0.24 13.35 9.64
N GLY A 287 -0.46 12.40 10.26
CA GLY A 287 -1.31 11.46 9.54
C GLY A 287 -0.66 10.12 9.27
N TYR A 288 -1.20 9.42 8.30
CA TYR A 288 -0.92 8.03 7.98
C TYR A 288 0.45 7.85 7.31
N PHE A 289 1.17 6.79 7.65
CA PHE A 289 2.42 6.38 7.01
C PHE A 289 2.66 4.88 7.22
N GLU A 290 3.55 4.31 6.43
CA GLU A 290 4.06 2.95 6.56
C GLU A 290 5.58 2.97 6.68
N LEU A 291 6.13 2.05 7.48
CA LEU A 291 7.55 1.72 7.50
C LEU A 291 7.76 0.29 7.02
N ASP A 292 8.66 0.14 6.07
CA ASP A 292 9.21 -1.16 5.73
C ASP A 292 10.38 -1.47 6.64
N PHE A 293 10.37 -2.66 7.24
CA PHE A 293 11.48 -3.19 8.02
C PHE A 293 12.09 -4.40 7.33
N LEU A 294 13.40 -4.50 7.47
CA LEU A 294 14.21 -5.61 6.99
C LEU A 294 14.67 -6.40 8.23
N ILE A 295 14.14 -7.60 8.40
CA ILE A 295 14.48 -8.47 9.53
C ILE A 295 15.59 -9.43 9.07
N ASP A 296 16.76 -9.29 9.63
CA ASP A 296 17.93 -10.12 9.32
C ASP A 296 17.70 -11.55 9.82
N GLN A 297 17.69 -12.51 8.91
CA GLN A 297 17.40 -13.91 9.19
C GLN A 297 18.58 -14.62 9.90
N ASP A 298 19.77 -14.04 9.87
CA ASP A 298 20.96 -14.65 10.44
C ASP A 298 21.14 -14.31 11.92
N ASN A 299 20.64 -13.14 12.36
CA ASN A 299 20.82 -12.65 13.74
C ASN A 299 19.56 -12.07 14.40
N GLY A 300 18.44 -11.91 13.66
CA GLY A 300 17.18 -11.36 14.16
C GLY A 300 17.17 -9.83 14.33
N GLU A 301 18.20 -9.13 13.88
CA GLU A 301 18.23 -7.67 13.92
C GLU A 301 17.19 -7.06 12.97
N ILE A 302 16.61 -5.93 13.40
CA ILE A 302 15.61 -5.19 12.64
C ILE A 302 16.22 -3.91 12.12
N TYR A 303 16.09 -3.70 10.83
CA TYR A 303 16.57 -2.50 10.15
C TYR A 303 15.44 -1.75 9.46
N LEU A 304 15.48 -0.43 9.54
CA LEU A 304 14.63 0.45 8.74
C LEU A 304 14.96 0.29 7.25
N GLY A 305 13.98 -0.09 6.46
CA GLY A 305 14.06 -0.19 5.02
C GLY A 305 13.77 1.15 4.36
N GLU A 306 12.48 1.50 4.30
CA GLU A 306 12.01 2.76 3.74
C GLU A 306 10.78 3.30 4.48
N LEU A 307 10.48 4.58 4.26
CA LEU A 307 9.26 5.25 4.67
C LEU A 307 8.34 5.41 3.47
N ASN A 308 7.08 5.10 3.65
CA ASN A 308 6.00 5.43 2.73
C ASN A 308 5.07 6.44 3.43
N PRO A 309 5.19 7.77 3.21
CA PRO A 309 4.41 8.79 3.91
C PRO A 309 3.01 8.95 3.31
N ARG A 310 2.25 7.86 3.27
CA ARG A 310 0.96 7.73 2.58
C ARG A 310 0.24 6.44 2.96
N VAL A 311 -0.98 6.26 2.47
CA VAL A 311 -1.60 4.93 2.40
C VAL A 311 -0.86 4.09 1.36
N THR A 312 -0.90 2.77 1.50
CA THR A 312 -0.13 1.84 0.66
C THR A 312 -0.97 0.63 0.25
N GLY A 313 -0.36 -0.33 -0.43
CA GLY A 313 -1.01 -1.58 -0.78
C GLY A 313 -1.44 -2.43 0.41
N VAL A 314 -0.90 -2.21 1.60
CA VAL A 314 -1.27 -2.97 2.81
C VAL A 314 -2.35 -2.28 3.64
N SER A 315 -2.70 -1.04 3.33
CA SER A 315 -3.64 -0.25 4.14
C SER A 315 -5.03 -0.88 4.23
N SER A 316 -5.50 -1.56 3.17
CA SER A 316 -6.75 -2.31 3.22
C SER A 316 -6.71 -3.44 4.24
N LEU A 317 -5.58 -4.12 4.38
CA LEU A 317 -5.39 -5.20 5.34
C LEU A 317 -5.34 -4.67 6.78
N THR A 318 -4.53 -3.65 7.05
CA THR A 318 -4.42 -2.98 8.35
C THR A 318 -5.78 -2.44 8.81
N ASN A 319 -6.48 -1.69 7.95
CA ASN A 319 -7.76 -1.08 8.31
C ASN A 319 -8.91 -2.10 8.40
N SER A 320 -8.64 -3.34 8.14
CA SER A 320 -9.58 -4.44 8.16
C SER A 320 -9.26 -5.52 9.20
N ALA A 321 -8.17 -5.44 9.96
CA ALA A 321 -7.79 -6.39 11.00
C ALA A 321 -8.74 -6.36 12.22
N ALA A 322 -8.61 -7.31 13.14
CA ALA A 322 -9.50 -7.47 14.29
C ALA A 322 -9.57 -6.23 15.18
N PHE A 323 -8.44 -5.60 15.47
CA PHE A 323 -8.41 -4.38 16.26
C PHE A 323 -9.22 -3.24 15.61
N ALA A 324 -9.22 -3.15 14.27
CA ALA A 324 -10.03 -2.18 13.55
C ALA A 324 -11.53 -2.41 13.79
N HIS A 325 -11.97 -3.66 13.91
CA HIS A 325 -13.37 -3.97 14.23
C HIS A 325 -13.71 -3.78 15.70
N ALA A 326 -12.80 -4.10 16.59
CA ALA A 326 -13.00 -3.90 18.02
C ALA A 326 -13.03 -2.41 18.39
N ASP A 327 -12.11 -1.65 17.82
CA ASP A 327 -11.92 -0.22 18.13
C ASP A 327 -12.29 0.69 16.97
N ALA A 328 -11.32 0.96 16.09
CA ALA A 328 -11.46 1.81 14.91
C ALA A 328 -10.34 1.49 13.90
N PRO A 329 -10.59 1.55 12.59
CA PRO A 329 -9.54 1.50 11.59
C PRO A 329 -8.49 2.58 11.83
N LEU A 330 -7.23 2.25 11.56
CA LEU A 330 -6.12 3.19 11.74
C LEU A 330 -6.32 4.48 10.93
N PHE A 331 -6.92 4.40 9.75
CA PHE A 331 -7.20 5.55 8.90
C PHE A 331 -8.22 6.54 9.50
N LEU A 332 -9.05 6.12 10.46
CA LEU A 332 -9.92 7.08 11.17
C LEU A 332 -9.12 8.09 11.99
N PHE A 333 -7.98 7.70 12.52
CA PHE A 333 -7.10 8.62 13.27
C PHE A 333 -6.42 9.61 12.33
N HIS A 334 -6.12 9.22 11.08
CA HIS A 334 -5.68 10.15 10.05
C HIS A 334 -6.76 11.21 9.76
N LEU A 335 -7.99 10.78 9.48
CA LEU A 335 -9.10 11.72 9.28
C LEU A 335 -9.36 12.59 10.50
N LEU A 336 -9.22 12.04 11.70
CA LEU A 336 -9.38 12.77 12.95
C LEU A 336 -8.30 13.85 13.13
N GLU A 337 -7.06 13.55 12.79
CA GLU A 337 -5.94 14.49 12.87
C GLU A 337 -6.14 15.72 11.99
N PHE A 338 -6.71 15.51 10.79
CA PHE A 338 -7.00 16.60 9.83
C PHE A 338 -8.36 17.28 10.08
N SER A 339 -9.24 16.69 10.91
CA SER A 339 -10.43 17.38 11.37
C SER A 339 -10.06 18.41 12.44
N ASP A 340 -10.75 19.54 12.48
CA ASP A 340 -10.53 20.57 13.51
C ASP A 340 -11.12 20.20 14.89
N ILE A 341 -11.42 18.92 15.11
CA ILE A 341 -12.03 18.44 16.34
C ILE A 341 -10.95 18.14 17.39
N ASP A 342 -11.16 18.64 18.63
CA ASP A 342 -10.32 18.24 19.74
C ASP A 342 -10.70 16.83 20.23
N PHE A 343 -9.68 16.05 20.59
CA PHE A 343 -9.86 14.69 21.09
C PHE A 343 -8.87 14.35 22.21
N GLU A 344 -9.30 13.46 23.07
CA GLU A 344 -8.46 12.77 24.05
C GLU A 344 -8.24 11.34 23.59
N LEU A 345 -7.00 10.89 23.63
CA LEU A 345 -6.60 9.54 23.29
C LEU A 345 -5.41 9.16 24.16
N ASP A 346 -5.50 8.05 24.85
CA ASP A 346 -4.36 7.39 25.47
C ASP A 346 -3.67 6.52 24.41
N VAL A 347 -2.64 7.11 23.79
CA VAL A 347 -1.93 6.46 22.69
C VAL A 347 -1.11 5.26 23.17
N GLU A 348 -0.57 5.33 24.40
CA GLU A 348 0.21 4.24 24.98
C GLU A 348 -0.69 3.02 25.24
N GLU A 349 -1.82 3.22 25.91
CA GLU A 349 -2.82 2.16 26.14
C GLU A 349 -3.32 1.54 24.83
N LEU A 350 -3.62 2.37 23.84
CA LEU A 350 -4.09 1.91 22.54
C LEU A 350 -3.03 1.07 21.84
N ASN A 351 -1.78 1.52 21.78
CA ASN A 351 -0.67 0.80 21.18
C ASN A 351 -0.38 -0.52 21.89
N ASP A 352 -0.44 -0.55 23.22
CA ASP A 352 -0.26 -1.77 24.00
C ASP A 352 -1.36 -2.79 23.70
N ARG A 353 -2.62 -2.35 23.68
CA ARG A 353 -3.76 -3.20 23.40
C ARG A 353 -3.76 -3.74 21.96
N TRP A 354 -3.34 -2.94 20.98
CA TRP A 354 -3.26 -3.36 19.58
C TRP A 354 -2.07 -4.28 19.29
N SER A 355 -1.04 -4.26 20.12
CA SER A 355 0.11 -5.16 19.99
C SER A 355 -0.05 -6.47 20.77
N ASP A 356 -1.08 -6.58 21.60
CA ASP A 356 -1.38 -7.80 22.33
C ASP A 356 -1.68 -8.95 21.36
N HIS A 357 -0.97 -10.04 21.51
CA HIS A 357 -1.07 -11.25 20.68
C HIS A 357 -2.52 -11.73 20.52
N ASP A 358 -3.30 -11.69 21.60
CA ASP A 358 -4.69 -12.19 21.62
C ASP A 358 -5.66 -11.26 20.89
N ASN A 359 -5.25 -10.04 20.57
CA ASN A 359 -6.04 -9.06 19.84
C ASN A 359 -5.71 -9.03 18.34
N ILE A 360 -4.75 -9.82 17.89
CA ILE A 360 -4.34 -9.90 16.48
C ILE A 360 -4.86 -11.19 15.88
N ASP A 361 -5.82 -11.10 14.96
CA ASP A 361 -6.26 -12.24 14.17
C ASP A 361 -5.46 -12.40 12.87
N GLY A 362 -5.38 -13.63 12.35
CA GLY A 362 -4.67 -13.91 11.12
C GLY A 362 -5.45 -13.46 9.88
N TRP A 363 -4.83 -12.64 9.04
CA TRP A 363 -5.36 -12.19 7.76
C TRP A 363 -4.27 -12.18 6.70
N SER A 364 -4.66 -12.52 5.48
CA SER A 364 -3.76 -12.51 4.33
C SER A 364 -4.39 -11.77 3.17
N GLN A 365 -3.55 -11.09 2.42
CA GLN A 365 -3.88 -10.38 1.19
C GLN A 365 -2.91 -10.81 0.09
N LEU A 366 -3.45 -11.20 -1.06
CA LEU A 366 -2.67 -11.55 -2.24
C LEU A 366 -3.06 -10.65 -3.40
N VAL A 367 -2.07 -10.13 -4.11
CA VAL A 367 -2.23 -9.44 -5.39
C VAL A 367 -1.91 -10.43 -6.51
N LEU A 368 -2.90 -10.71 -7.33
CA LEU A 368 -2.78 -11.65 -8.44
C LEU A 368 -2.42 -10.88 -9.71
N LYS A 369 -1.29 -11.25 -10.33
CA LYS A 369 -0.85 -10.67 -11.61
C LYS A 369 -0.85 -11.74 -12.71
N PHE A 370 -1.02 -11.28 -13.94
CA PHE A 370 -0.86 -12.16 -15.11
C PHE A 370 0.63 -12.42 -15.36
N ASN A 371 1.01 -13.70 -15.46
CA ASN A 371 2.42 -14.13 -15.45
C ASN A 371 2.96 -14.52 -16.83
N GLU A 372 2.08 -14.70 -17.81
CA GLU A 372 2.46 -15.15 -19.15
C GLU A 372 3.00 -13.99 -20.00
N ASP A 373 3.97 -14.30 -20.86
CA ASP A 373 4.61 -13.32 -21.76
C ASP A 373 3.84 -13.20 -23.08
N ARG A 374 2.58 -12.77 -22.99
CA ARG A 374 1.68 -12.54 -24.12
C ARG A 374 0.58 -11.56 -23.73
N VAL A 375 -0.08 -11.01 -24.73
CA VAL A 375 -1.29 -10.19 -24.57
C VAL A 375 -2.52 -11.04 -24.84
N GLU A 376 -3.54 -10.93 -24.01
CA GLU A 376 -4.84 -11.57 -24.20
C GLU A 376 -5.97 -10.56 -24.05
N TRP A 377 -7.03 -10.75 -24.82
CA TRP A 377 -8.28 -10.02 -24.64
C TRP A 377 -9.22 -10.82 -23.75
N VAL A 378 -9.80 -10.15 -22.73
CA VAL A 378 -10.68 -10.77 -21.74
C VAL A 378 -12.11 -10.78 -22.24
N SER A 379 -12.68 -11.95 -22.44
CA SER A 379 -14.08 -12.15 -22.84
C SER A 379 -14.99 -12.54 -21.68
N GLY A 380 -14.44 -12.74 -20.49
CA GLY A 380 -15.16 -12.98 -19.25
C GLY A 380 -14.23 -12.88 -18.05
N ALA A 381 -14.66 -12.22 -17.01
CA ALA A 381 -13.89 -11.98 -15.79
C ALA A 381 -14.66 -12.47 -14.56
N PRO A 382 -13.95 -12.84 -13.48
CA PRO A 382 -14.59 -13.19 -12.21
C PRO A 382 -15.32 -11.98 -11.61
N GLU A 383 -16.36 -12.26 -10.83
CA GLU A 383 -17.10 -11.23 -10.10
C GLU A 383 -16.33 -10.77 -8.86
N SER A 384 -16.37 -9.47 -8.54
CA SER A 384 -15.99 -8.98 -7.20
C SER A 384 -17.01 -9.43 -6.16
N GLY A 385 -16.51 -9.89 -5.00
CA GLY A 385 -17.36 -10.35 -3.92
C GLY A 385 -16.77 -11.52 -3.15
N ILE A 386 -17.64 -12.27 -2.48
CA ILE A 386 -17.26 -13.41 -1.66
C ILE A 386 -17.16 -14.68 -2.50
N TRP A 387 -15.98 -15.28 -2.43
CA TRP A 387 -15.66 -16.59 -2.98
C TRP A 387 -15.46 -17.58 -1.86
N ARG A 388 -15.84 -18.84 -2.08
CA ARG A 388 -15.74 -19.89 -1.08
C ARG A 388 -15.09 -21.13 -1.64
N ALA A 389 -14.26 -21.77 -0.84
CA ALA A 389 -13.72 -23.09 -1.12
C ALA A 389 -14.78 -24.15 -0.83
N GLU A 390 -15.15 -24.91 -1.85
CA GLU A 390 -16.01 -26.11 -1.74
C GLU A 390 -15.29 -27.26 -1.02
N ASP A 391 -15.96 -28.36 -0.77
CA ASP A 391 -15.38 -29.51 -0.02
C ASP A 391 -14.21 -30.16 -0.79
N ASP A 392 -14.17 -30.05 -2.10
CA ASP A 392 -13.04 -30.46 -2.93
C ASP A 392 -11.91 -29.41 -2.99
N GLY A 393 -12.12 -28.27 -2.32
CA GLY A 393 -11.19 -27.16 -2.19
C GLY A 393 -11.18 -26.17 -3.35
N ARG A 394 -12.06 -26.31 -4.36
CA ARG A 394 -12.18 -25.33 -5.47
C ARG A 394 -12.83 -24.05 -4.99
N MET A 395 -12.32 -22.92 -5.44
CA MET A 395 -12.92 -21.61 -5.19
C MET A 395 -14.11 -21.38 -6.12
N MET A 396 -15.26 -21.05 -5.54
CA MET A 396 -16.48 -20.75 -6.28
C MET A 396 -17.06 -19.42 -5.81
N TYR A 397 -17.51 -18.60 -6.76
CA TYR A 397 -18.23 -17.38 -6.47
C TYR A 397 -19.53 -17.68 -5.71
N GLN A 398 -19.76 -16.97 -4.60
CA GLN A 398 -20.94 -17.17 -3.76
C GLN A 398 -21.94 -16.02 -3.87
N ARG A 399 -21.44 -14.78 -3.74
CA ARG A 399 -22.31 -13.60 -3.72
C ARG A 399 -21.51 -12.33 -3.95
N PHE A 400 -22.20 -11.32 -4.45
CA PHE A 400 -21.69 -9.97 -4.47
C PHE A 400 -21.45 -9.47 -3.03
N ASP A 401 -20.32 -8.81 -2.85
CA ASP A 401 -19.99 -8.03 -1.67
C ASP A 401 -18.98 -6.95 -2.10
N TYR A 402 -18.85 -5.91 -1.32
CA TYR A 402 -17.89 -4.82 -1.60
C TYR A 402 -16.93 -4.56 -0.44
N HIS A 403 -16.93 -5.45 0.54
CA HIS A 403 -15.99 -5.41 1.65
C HIS A 403 -15.81 -6.79 2.29
N ARG A 404 -14.74 -6.93 3.08
CA ARG A 404 -14.39 -8.20 3.72
C ARG A 404 -15.28 -8.65 4.88
N ARG A 405 -16.20 -7.81 5.39
CA ARG A 405 -17.10 -8.22 6.50
C ARG A 405 -17.92 -9.45 6.18
N GLY A 406 -18.15 -9.69 4.89
CA GLY A 406 -18.81 -10.89 4.43
C GLY A 406 -18.06 -12.20 4.69
N ILE A 407 -16.74 -12.14 5.01
CA ILE A 407 -15.93 -13.33 5.28
C ILE A 407 -16.22 -13.82 6.70
N VAL A 408 -16.86 -14.98 6.81
CA VAL A 408 -17.24 -15.58 8.11
C VAL A 408 -16.37 -16.76 8.50
N SER A 409 -15.55 -17.30 7.59
CA SER A 409 -14.68 -18.44 7.85
C SER A 409 -13.42 -18.41 6.99
N GLU A 410 -12.43 -19.22 7.33
CA GLU A 410 -11.22 -19.41 6.52
C GLU A 410 -11.47 -20.09 5.16
N LYS A 411 -12.65 -20.66 4.94
CA LYS A 411 -13.05 -21.19 3.65
C LYS A 411 -13.48 -20.10 2.66
N GLU A 412 -13.60 -18.84 3.10
CA GLU A 412 -14.07 -17.73 2.31
C GLU A 412 -12.97 -16.70 2.09
N GLY A 413 -13.04 -16.01 0.95
CA GLY A 413 -12.21 -14.86 0.61
C GLY A 413 -13.03 -13.80 -0.10
N PHE A 414 -12.67 -12.54 0.10
CA PHE A 414 -13.16 -11.44 -0.70
C PHE A 414 -12.19 -11.23 -1.87
N TYR A 415 -12.70 -11.32 -3.09
CA TYR A 415 -11.93 -11.02 -4.29
C TYR A 415 -12.39 -9.68 -4.86
N LEU A 416 -11.46 -8.75 -5.00
CA LEU A 416 -11.64 -7.49 -5.70
C LEU A 416 -11.04 -7.65 -7.10
N ARG A 417 -11.89 -7.69 -8.13
CA ARG A 417 -11.46 -7.72 -9.51
C ARG A 417 -10.95 -6.35 -9.96
N ILE A 418 -9.85 -6.31 -10.67
CA ILE A 418 -9.33 -5.10 -11.32
C ILE A 418 -9.60 -5.16 -12.82
N ILE A 419 -9.17 -6.21 -13.48
CA ILE A 419 -9.39 -6.41 -14.91
C ILE A 419 -10.81 -6.97 -15.17
N GLY A 420 -11.57 -6.31 -16.04
CA GLY A 420 -12.93 -6.66 -16.41
C GLY A 420 -13.06 -7.31 -17.77
N GLU A 421 -14.29 -7.64 -18.16
CA GLU A 421 -14.62 -8.06 -19.52
C GLU A 421 -14.39 -6.90 -20.51
N GLY A 422 -13.74 -7.17 -21.62
CA GLY A 422 -13.37 -6.17 -22.64
C GLY A 422 -11.99 -5.57 -22.45
N ASP A 423 -11.35 -5.80 -21.31
CA ASP A 423 -9.98 -5.36 -21.03
C ASP A 423 -8.94 -6.29 -21.66
N TYR A 424 -7.68 -5.85 -21.59
CA TYR A 424 -6.52 -6.62 -22.01
C TYR A 424 -5.70 -7.04 -20.78
N ILE A 425 -5.18 -8.26 -20.82
CA ILE A 425 -4.19 -8.75 -19.86
C ILE A 425 -2.86 -8.97 -20.57
N TYR A 426 -1.80 -8.64 -19.86
CA TYR A 426 -0.41 -8.76 -20.31
C TYR A 426 0.49 -9.03 -19.11
N LYS A 427 1.73 -9.40 -19.35
CA LYS A 427 2.67 -9.77 -18.29
C LYS A 427 2.79 -8.70 -17.23
N GLY A 428 2.41 -9.05 -16.02
CA GLY A 428 2.45 -8.16 -14.84
C GLY A 428 1.18 -7.35 -14.61
N ALA A 429 0.15 -7.45 -15.49
CA ALA A 429 -1.13 -6.79 -15.25
C ALA A 429 -1.79 -7.28 -13.96
N ASP A 430 -2.32 -6.36 -13.16
CA ASP A 430 -3.02 -6.65 -11.91
C ASP A 430 -4.41 -7.20 -12.19
N LEU A 431 -4.60 -8.50 -12.02
CA LEU A 431 -5.90 -9.16 -12.23
C LEU A 431 -6.90 -8.82 -11.12
N GLY A 432 -6.42 -8.82 -9.89
CA GLY A 432 -7.25 -8.56 -8.73
C GLY A 432 -6.55 -8.88 -7.41
N ILE A 433 -7.29 -8.68 -6.32
CA ILE A 433 -6.79 -8.82 -4.96
C ILE A 433 -7.68 -9.78 -4.19
N LEU A 434 -7.07 -10.75 -3.53
CA LEU A 434 -7.74 -11.68 -2.64
C LEU A 434 -7.42 -11.34 -1.19
N ILE A 435 -8.44 -11.10 -0.38
CA ILE A 435 -8.32 -10.93 1.08
C ILE A 435 -9.02 -12.10 1.76
N THR A 436 -8.38 -12.74 2.73
CA THR A 436 -8.94 -13.89 3.44
C THR A 436 -8.48 -13.97 4.89
N ARG A 437 -9.26 -14.68 5.71
CA ARG A 437 -8.86 -15.06 7.07
C ARG A 437 -7.83 -16.19 7.05
N GLY A 438 -6.98 -16.19 8.08
CA GLY A 438 -5.97 -17.21 8.28
C GLY A 438 -4.77 -17.05 7.34
N ARG A 439 -3.81 -17.94 7.52
CA ARG A 439 -2.53 -17.90 6.81
C ARG A 439 -2.63 -18.46 5.41
N LEU A 440 -1.90 -17.84 4.50
CA LEU A 440 -1.62 -18.32 3.15
C LEU A 440 -0.14 -18.70 2.95
N MET A 441 0.69 -18.47 3.97
CA MET A 441 2.08 -18.96 4.03
C MET A 441 2.26 -20.08 5.03
N ASN A 442 3.28 -20.90 4.80
CA ASN A 442 3.84 -21.86 5.76
C ASN A 442 4.82 -21.14 6.71
N ASP A 443 5.33 -21.86 7.71
CA ASP A 443 6.30 -21.31 8.67
C ASP A 443 7.66 -20.99 8.03
N ASP A 444 7.99 -21.60 6.91
CA ASP A 444 9.16 -21.29 6.09
C ASP A 444 8.93 -20.11 5.11
N PHE A 445 7.81 -19.43 5.24
CA PHE A 445 7.38 -18.33 4.39
C PHE A 445 7.19 -18.68 2.91
N THR A 446 6.91 -19.92 2.59
CA THR A 446 6.43 -20.35 1.26
C THR A 446 4.90 -20.33 1.22
N LEU A 447 4.31 -20.20 0.01
CA LEU A 447 2.86 -20.31 -0.14
C LEU A 447 2.39 -21.72 0.22
N ASN A 448 1.36 -21.81 1.06
CA ASN A 448 0.75 -23.09 1.41
C ASN A 448 -0.15 -23.64 0.26
N GLU A 449 -0.63 -24.87 0.39
CA GLU A 449 -1.43 -25.51 -0.67
C GLU A 449 -2.80 -24.83 -0.86
N ARG A 450 -3.38 -24.23 0.20
CA ARG A 450 -4.61 -23.44 0.11
C ARG A 450 -4.38 -22.22 -0.79
N ALA A 451 -3.33 -21.46 -0.57
CA ALA A 451 -2.96 -20.29 -1.37
C ALA A 451 -2.76 -20.66 -2.84
N LYS A 452 -1.91 -21.66 -3.13
CA LYS A 452 -1.61 -22.10 -4.49
C LYS A 452 -2.86 -22.54 -5.25
N ARG A 453 -3.78 -23.22 -4.58
CA ARG A 453 -5.04 -23.65 -5.18
C ARG A 453 -5.94 -22.45 -5.50
N TRP A 454 -6.15 -21.56 -4.54
CA TRP A 454 -7.01 -20.40 -4.69
C TRP A 454 -6.50 -19.43 -5.77
N ILE A 455 -5.18 -19.20 -5.82
CA ILE A 455 -4.54 -18.40 -6.88
C ILE A 455 -4.87 -19.01 -8.25
N ARG A 456 -4.65 -20.32 -8.41
CA ARG A 456 -4.92 -21.02 -9.67
C ARG A 456 -6.40 -20.95 -10.05
N ASP A 457 -7.31 -21.15 -9.11
CA ASP A 457 -8.75 -21.15 -9.38
C ASP A 457 -9.25 -19.76 -9.80
N LEU A 458 -8.75 -18.70 -9.19
CA LEU A 458 -9.05 -17.33 -9.57
C LEU A 458 -8.46 -16.98 -10.95
N HIS A 459 -7.23 -17.37 -11.23
CA HIS A 459 -6.66 -17.22 -12.59
C HIS A 459 -7.52 -17.94 -13.64
N ASN A 460 -7.94 -19.18 -13.36
CA ASN A 460 -8.78 -19.97 -14.27
C ASN A 460 -10.22 -19.43 -14.40
N SER A 461 -10.64 -18.49 -13.56
CA SER A 461 -11.94 -17.84 -13.66
C SER A 461 -11.98 -16.74 -14.72
N TYR A 462 -10.82 -16.33 -15.24
CA TYR A 462 -10.75 -15.46 -16.41
C TYR A 462 -10.91 -16.28 -17.68
N VAL A 463 -11.73 -15.79 -18.60
CA VAL A 463 -11.88 -16.32 -19.95
C VAL A 463 -11.27 -15.29 -20.90
N SER A 464 -10.16 -15.65 -21.52
CA SER A 464 -9.41 -14.73 -22.39
C SER A 464 -8.93 -15.43 -23.66
N GLN A 465 -8.57 -14.63 -24.67
CA GLN A 465 -8.08 -15.10 -25.95
C GLN A 465 -6.73 -14.47 -26.25
N PRO A 466 -5.67 -15.27 -26.45
CA PRO A 466 -4.38 -14.76 -26.88
C PRO A 466 -4.47 -14.00 -28.19
N LEU A 467 -3.79 -12.87 -28.27
CA LEU A 467 -3.69 -12.05 -29.47
C LEU A 467 -2.35 -12.30 -30.15
N GLU A 468 -2.39 -12.78 -31.40
CA GLU A 468 -1.17 -13.02 -32.18
C GLU A 468 -0.55 -11.70 -32.64
N ASN A 469 0.77 -11.55 -32.47
CA ASN A 469 1.54 -10.39 -32.91
C ASN A 469 1.14 -9.03 -32.28
N VAL A 470 0.45 -9.05 -31.18
CA VAL A 470 0.12 -7.85 -30.39
C VAL A 470 1.07 -7.78 -29.20
N LYS A 471 1.71 -6.64 -29.02
CA LYS A 471 2.55 -6.35 -27.87
C LYS A 471 1.77 -5.52 -26.85
N GLN A 472 2.26 -5.46 -25.63
CA GLN A 472 1.68 -4.64 -24.59
C GLN A 472 1.55 -3.17 -25.00
N GLU A 473 2.56 -2.61 -25.65
CA GLU A 473 2.59 -1.24 -26.18
C GLU A 473 1.52 -0.93 -27.25
N ASP A 474 0.92 -1.98 -27.84
CA ASP A 474 -0.09 -1.85 -28.89
C ASP A 474 -1.53 -1.83 -28.34
N VAL A 475 -1.74 -2.11 -27.04
CA VAL A 475 -3.08 -2.16 -26.45
C VAL A 475 -3.46 -0.86 -25.79
N PRO A 476 -4.73 -0.42 -25.95
CA PRO A 476 -5.20 0.77 -25.26
C PRO A 476 -5.13 0.57 -23.75
N MET A 477 -4.68 1.60 -23.05
CA MET A 477 -4.67 1.63 -21.59
C MET A 477 -3.99 0.44 -20.94
N SER A 478 -2.70 0.32 -21.20
CA SER A 478 -1.87 -0.43 -20.28
C SER A 478 -1.74 0.39 -19.00
N LEU A 479 -2.56 0.09 -18.01
CA LEU A 479 -2.23 0.40 -16.63
C LEU A 479 -1.02 -0.48 -16.30
N GLU A 480 0.12 -0.02 -16.78
CA GLU A 480 1.30 -0.85 -16.84
C GLU A 480 1.78 -1.13 -15.43
N ALA A 481 1.68 -2.36 -15.02
CA ALA A 481 2.44 -2.92 -13.89
C ALA A 481 3.98 -2.77 -14.08
N GLY A 482 4.43 -1.85 -14.85
CA GLY A 482 5.81 -1.61 -15.19
C GLY A 482 6.22 -0.16 -15.03
N ALA A 483 5.33 0.79 -15.30
CA ALA A 483 5.59 2.22 -15.18
C ALA A 483 5.28 2.73 -13.76
N PHE A 484 4.16 2.31 -13.18
CA PHE A 484 3.78 2.63 -11.80
C PHE A 484 2.87 1.54 -11.22
N LYS A 485 2.74 1.49 -9.90
CA LYS A 485 1.83 0.56 -9.22
C LYS A 485 0.46 1.21 -9.08
N ILE A 486 -0.60 0.50 -9.51
CA ILE A 486 -1.98 0.88 -9.23
C ILE A 486 -2.32 0.61 -7.76
N LEU A 487 -1.60 -0.30 -7.16
CA LEU A 487 -1.79 -0.82 -5.81
C LEU A 487 -0.65 -0.48 -4.91
#